data_1c99196ea95e25fb2648ece41e51bb50
#
_entry.id   1c99196ea95e25fb2648ece41e51bb50
#
_cell.length_a   1.000
_cell.length_b   1.000
_cell.length_c   1.000
_cell.angle_alpha   90.00
_cell.angle_beta   90.00
_cell.angle_gamma   90.00
#
_symmetry.space_group_name_H-M   'P 1'
#
loop_
_entity.id
_entity.type
_entity.pdbx_description
1 polymer ?
#
loop_
_entity_poly.entity_id
_entity_poly.type
_entity_poly.pdbx_seq_one_letter_code
_entity_poly.pdbx_strand_id
1 'polypeptide(L)'
;MSFKRFRRILVRLLTVVVILATAGSIGLYGYRAVFGYHYDSSLSGEDLSAGIQADENITNIALFGLDTRPGDEKSHSDCMMIVTIDNTRGKIKLSSLMRDSLVEIDGVGEDKLNAAYFRGGPSLAIRTINENFGTDIKDYIAVNFEQVVEIVDALDGIEINVASEDELTELNRVIRDYGIEQGKEFSGIEKPGLQTLDGVQALCYGRIRKGNTGDDWSRVERQGVILNAMFAKISSMDANGLLGVMTRLMPYVTTSLSP
;
A
#
# COMPACT_ATOMS: atom_id res chain seq x y z
N MET A 1 -19.48 13.99 0.40
CA MET A 1 -18.66 14.68 1.45
C MET A 1 -18.41 16.11 1.02
N SER A 2 -18.61 17.14 1.89
CA SER A 2 -18.44 18.55 1.48
C SER A 2 -16.96 18.85 1.18
N PHE A 3 -16.69 19.52 0.06
CA PHE A 3 -15.35 19.98 -0.38
C PHE A 3 -14.53 20.67 0.75
N LYS A 4 -15.22 21.41 1.65
CA LYS A 4 -14.61 22.05 2.83
C LYS A 4 -14.11 21.04 3.90
N ARG A 5 -14.75 19.87 4.01
CA ARG A 5 -14.31 18.80 4.93
C ARG A 5 -13.09 18.06 4.34
N PHE A 6 -13.15 17.77 3.04
CA PHE A 6 -12.04 17.11 2.33
C PHE A 6 -10.76 17.98 2.36
N ARG A 7 -10.86 19.28 2.07
CA ARG A 7 -9.72 20.23 2.15
C ARG A 7 -9.12 20.31 3.56
N ARG A 8 -9.95 20.25 4.61
CA ARG A 8 -9.46 20.22 6.00
C ARG A 8 -8.72 18.92 6.35
N ILE A 9 -9.16 17.80 5.80
CA ILE A 9 -8.53 16.49 6.01
C ILE A 9 -7.21 16.41 5.24
N LEU A 10 -7.19 16.85 3.99
CA LEU A 10 -5.97 16.91 3.18
C LEU A 10 -4.93 17.87 3.77
N VAL A 11 -5.36 19.06 4.21
CA VAL A 11 -4.48 20.02 4.91
C VAL A 11 -3.95 19.41 6.22
N ARG A 12 -4.74 18.63 6.95
CA ARG A 12 -4.30 17.95 8.17
C ARG A 12 -3.31 16.83 7.89
N LEU A 13 -3.54 16.02 6.85
CA LEU A 13 -2.60 15.00 6.36
C LEU A 13 -1.29 15.64 5.88
N LEU A 14 -1.37 16.69 5.06
CA LEU A 14 -0.21 17.49 4.65
C LEU A 14 0.45 18.20 5.83
N THR A 15 -0.31 18.69 6.81
CA THR A 15 0.26 19.31 8.02
C THR A 15 0.99 18.27 8.86
N VAL A 16 0.49 17.05 8.98
CA VAL A 16 1.18 15.95 9.68
C VAL A 16 2.44 15.54 8.92
N VAL A 17 2.36 15.37 7.60
CA VAL A 17 3.54 15.11 6.75
C VAL A 17 4.54 16.26 6.83
N VAL A 18 4.08 17.52 6.82
CA VAL A 18 4.94 18.71 6.93
C VAL A 18 5.47 18.90 8.36
N ILE A 19 4.70 18.62 9.40
CA ILE A 19 5.19 18.61 10.80
C ILE A 19 6.26 17.52 10.97
N LEU A 20 6.08 16.36 10.33
CA LEU A 20 7.07 15.30 10.29
C LEU A 20 8.34 15.74 9.50
N ALA A 21 8.17 16.52 8.44
CA ALA A 21 9.28 17.07 7.63
C ALA A 21 9.98 18.29 8.27
N THR A 22 9.29 19.07 9.11
CA THR A 22 9.83 20.31 9.69
C THR A 22 10.35 20.21 11.14
N ALA A 23 10.13 19.07 11.80
CA ALA A 23 10.74 18.78 13.10
C ALA A 23 12.25 18.54 12.94
N GLY A 24 12.97 19.57 12.71
CA GLY A 24 14.37 19.68 12.31
C GLY A 24 15.38 18.64 12.83
N SER A 25 16.59 18.68 12.33
CA SER A 25 17.68 17.70 12.41
C SER A 25 17.98 17.08 13.80
N ILE A 26 17.55 17.67 14.89
CA ILE A 26 17.66 17.10 16.26
C ILE A 26 16.50 16.15 16.56
N GLY A 27 15.30 16.38 15.96
CA GLY A 27 14.15 15.50 16.08
C GLY A 27 14.30 14.23 15.23
N LEU A 28 15.06 14.27 14.15
CA LEU A 28 15.20 13.18 13.19
C LEU A 28 15.84 11.93 13.80
N TYR A 29 16.88 12.10 14.60
CA TYR A 29 17.56 10.97 15.27
C TYR A 29 16.68 10.40 16.40
N GLY A 30 16.05 11.29 17.17
CA GLY A 30 15.09 10.90 18.22
C GLY A 30 13.83 10.31 17.61
N TYR A 31 13.38 10.83 16.49
CA TYR A 31 12.21 10.35 15.74
C TYR A 31 12.41 8.94 15.20
N ARG A 32 13.55 8.65 14.53
CA ARG A 32 13.91 7.30 14.08
C ARG A 32 14.01 6.30 15.24
N ALA A 33 14.52 6.74 16.39
CA ALA A 33 14.63 5.89 17.58
C ALA A 33 13.29 5.62 18.25
N VAL A 34 12.32 6.54 18.14
CA VAL A 34 11.00 6.43 18.77
C VAL A 34 9.98 5.78 17.87
N PHE A 35 10.02 6.04 16.55
CA PHE A 35 8.99 5.60 15.62
C PHE A 35 9.40 4.42 14.75
N GLY A 36 10.67 3.97 14.80
CA GLY A 36 11.14 2.71 14.20
C GLY A 36 10.88 2.53 12.69
N TYR A 37 10.65 3.65 11.96
CA TYR A 37 10.31 3.57 10.56
C TYR A 37 11.54 3.19 9.71
N HIS A 38 11.30 2.35 8.71
CA HIS A 38 12.34 1.86 7.81
C HIS A 38 12.53 2.81 6.63
N TYR A 39 13.46 3.76 6.78
CA TYR A 39 13.88 4.63 5.68
C TYR A 39 14.85 3.90 4.77
N ASP A 40 14.50 3.82 3.50
CA ASP A 40 15.37 3.27 2.46
C ASP A 40 15.96 4.40 1.62
N SER A 41 17.27 4.59 1.72
CA SER A 41 18.04 5.57 0.94
C SER A 41 18.54 5.01 -0.40
N SER A 42 18.19 3.79 -0.77
CA SER A 42 18.70 3.11 -1.98
C SER A 42 18.38 3.85 -3.27
N LEU A 43 17.27 4.62 -3.30
CA LEU A 43 16.89 5.43 -4.46
C LEU A 43 17.69 6.72 -4.58
N SER A 44 18.45 7.09 -3.57
CA SER A 44 19.20 8.37 -3.58
C SER A 44 20.33 8.33 -4.61
N GLY A 45 20.20 9.14 -5.65
CA GLY A 45 21.18 9.22 -6.73
C GLY A 45 20.99 8.22 -7.87
N GLU A 46 19.97 7.34 -7.79
CA GLU A 46 19.62 6.44 -8.88
C GLU A 46 18.95 7.18 -10.05
N ASP A 47 19.26 6.77 -11.26
CA ASP A 47 18.52 7.17 -12.46
C ASP A 47 17.23 6.34 -12.55
N LEU A 48 16.12 6.94 -12.18
CA LEU A 48 14.80 6.31 -12.23
C LEU A 48 14.08 6.53 -13.56
N SER A 49 14.77 7.03 -14.58
CA SER A 49 14.25 7.29 -15.94
C SER A 49 12.95 8.11 -15.94
N ALA A 50 12.84 9.06 -15.04
CA ALA A 50 11.67 9.96 -14.96
C ALA A 50 11.71 10.92 -16.17
N GLY A 51 11.34 10.44 -17.35
CA GLY A 51 11.47 11.16 -18.63
C GLY A 51 10.41 12.23 -18.85
N ILE A 52 9.38 12.31 -18.03
CA ILE A 52 8.31 13.30 -18.13
C ILE A 52 8.61 14.44 -17.17
N GLN A 53 8.50 15.67 -17.68
CA GLN A 53 8.60 16.86 -16.84
C GLN A 53 7.42 16.84 -15.85
N ALA A 54 7.72 16.63 -14.58
CA ALA A 54 6.74 16.55 -13.53
C ALA A 54 5.97 17.87 -13.40
N ASP A 55 4.64 17.78 -13.28
CA ASP A 55 3.84 18.91 -12.78
C ASP A 55 4.12 19.03 -11.28
N GLU A 56 4.69 20.16 -10.85
CA GLU A 56 5.04 20.42 -9.44
C GLU A 56 3.86 20.26 -8.48
N ASN A 57 2.64 20.30 -8.98
CA ASN A 57 1.42 20.10 -8.20
C ASN A 57 0.97 18.63 -8.13
N ILE A 58 1.62 17.75 -8.88
CA ILE A 58 1.30 16.32 -8.91
C ILE A 58 2.49 15.55 -8.34
N THR A 59 2.22 14.68 -7.38
CA THR A 59 3.23 13.77 -6.82
C THR A 59 2.76 12.34 -7.04
N ASN A 60 3.61 11.53 -7.69
CA ASN A 60 3.39 10.11 -7.90
C ASN A 60 4.32 9.30 -6.99
N ILE A 61 3.73 8.37 -6.24
CA ILE A 61 4.44 7.49 -5.30
C ILE A 61 4.09 6.04 -5.69
N ALA A 62 5.09 5.18 -5.83
CA ALA A 62 4.84 3.76 -6.02
C ALA A 62 4.42 3.09 -4.70
N LEU A 63 3.41 2.23 -4.75
CA LEU A 63 3.01 1.39 -3.64
C LEU A 63 3.23 -0.06 -4.02
N PHE A 64 4.06 -0.76 -3.25
CA PHE A 64 4.40 -2.17 -3.46
C PHE A 64 3.88 -3.03 -2.31
N GLY A 65 3.05 -4.00 -2.62
CA GLY A 65 2.68 -5.08 -1.72
C GLY A 65 3.55 -6.30 -2.00
N LEU A 66 4.36 -6.69 -1.02
CA LEU A 66 5.39 -7.71 -1.17
C LEU A 66 4.92 -9.07 -0.64
N ASP A 67 5.10 -10.11 -1.45
CA ASP A 67 4.99 -11.50 -1.00
C ASP A 67 6.36 -11.94 -0.47
N THR A 68 6.65 -11.56 0.76
CA THR A 68 7.88 -11.93 1.47
C THR A 68 7.54 -13.01 2.49
N ARG A 69 8.25 -14.13 2.44
CA ARG A 69 8.17 -15.19 3.45
C ARG A 69 9.40 -15.15 4.37
N PRO A 70 9.29 -15.63 5.60
CA PRO A 70 10.44 -15.73 6.49
C PRO A 70 11.58 -16.51 5.83
N GLY A 71 12.75 -15.87 5.67
CA GLY A 71 13.94 -16.44 5.04
C GLY A 71 14.13 -16.07 3.56
N ASP A 72 13.20 -15.37 2.93
CA ASP A 72 13.37 -14.91 1.56
C ASP A 72 14.33 -13.71 1.50
N GLU A 73 15.38 -13.84 0.69
CA GLU A 73 16.29 -12.71 0.39
C GLU A 73 15.71 -11.74 -0.64
N LYS A 74 14.72 -12.17 -1.44
CA LYS A 74 14.08 -11.39 -2.50
C LYS A 74 12.59 -11.63 -2.50
N SER A 75 11.83 -10.58 -2.78
CA SER A 75 10.37 -10.61 -2.80
C SER A 75 9.83 -10.26 -4.18
N HIS A 76 8.74 -10.89 -4.56
CA HIS A 76 7.92 -10.41 -5.67
C HIS A 76 6.93 -9.35 -5.17
N SER A 77 6.69 -8.33 -5.99
CA SER A 77 5.60 -7.39 -5.73
C SER A 77 4.31 -7.90 -6.35
N ASP A 78 3.44 -8.45 -5.51
CA ASP A 78 2.15 -9.02 -5.96
C ASP A 78 1.04 -7.96 -6.06
N CYS A 79 1.20 -6.83 -5.41
CA CYS A 79 0.38 -5.65 -5.54
C CYS A 79 1.26 -4.47 -5.96
N MET A 80 0.92 -3.84 -7.08
CA MET A 80 1.65 -2.69 -7.61
C MET A 80 0.65 -1.59 -7.94
N MET A 81 0.80 -0.42 -7.31
CA MET A 81 -0.08 0.72 -7.51
C MET A 81 0.70 2.02 -7.57
N ILE A 82 0.09 3.03 -8.18
CA ILE A 82 0.56 4.40 -8.15
C ILE A 82 -0.43 5.21 -7.32
N VAL A 83 0.06 5.86 -6.28
CA VAL A 83 -0.66 6.87 -5.51
C VAL A 83 -0.33 8.22 -6.12
N THR A 84 -1.31 8.86 -6.76
CA THR A 84 -1.16 10.20 -7.32
C THR A 84 -1.84 11.22 -6.42
N ILE A 85 -1.07 12.19 -5.94
CA ILE A 85 -1.54 13.30 -5.12
C ILE A 85 -1.62 14.55 -6.03
N ASP A 86 -2.83 15.05 -6.25
CA ASP A 86 -3.10 16.27 -7.03
C ASP A 86 -3.36 17.42 -6.04
N ASN A 87 -2.34 18.20 -5.78
CA ASN A 87 -2.40 19.34 -4.85
C ASN A 87 -3.30 20.47 -5.37
N THR A 88 -3.41 20.63 -6.69
CA THR A 88 -4.26 21.66 -7.31
C THR A 88 -5.73 21.36 -7.07
N ARG A 89 -6.14 20.10 -7.21
CA ARG A 89 -7.53 19.67 -7.05
C ARG A 89 -7.83 19.12 -5.66
N GLY A 90 -6.80 18.93 -4.83
CA GLY A 90 -6.91 18.28 -3.53
C GLY A 90 -7.45 16.85 -3.64
N LYS A 91 -6.95 16.08 -4.60
CA LYS A 91 -7.41 14.72 -4.87
C LYS A 91 -6.26 13.72 -4.73
N ILE A 92 -6.60 12.53 -4.25
CA ILE A 92 -5.73 11.36 -4.29
C ILE A 92 -6.37 10.36 -5.24
N LYS A 93 -5.59 9.81 -6.16
CA LYS A 93 -5.99 8.71 -7.04
C LYS A 93 -5.13 7.49 -6.76
N LEU A 94 -5.74 6.33 -6.88
CA LEU A 94 -5.05 5.05 -6.90
C LEU A 94 -5.16 4.46 -8.30
N SER A 95 -4.03 4.12 -8.90
CA SER A 95 -3.94 3.44 -10.18
C SER A 95 -3.25 2.10 -10.00
N SER A 96 -3.98 1.01 -10.18
CA SER A 96 -3.42 -0.33 -10.08
C SER A 96 -2.69 -0.70 -11.37
N LEU A 97 -1.51 -1.30 -11.22
CA LEU A 97 -0.74 -1.88 -12.31
C LEU A 97 -0.85 -3.41 -12.23
N MET A 98 -1.16 -4.02 -13.36
CA MET A 98 -1.24 -5.48 -13.42
C MET A 98 0.18 -6.06 -13.32
N ARG A 99 0.44 -6.86 -12.28
CA ARG A 99 1.76 -7.46 -12.02
C ARG A 99 2.28 -8.32 -13.18
N ASP A 100 1.35 -8.95 -13.93
CA ASP A 100 1.64 -9.82 -15.07
C ASP A 100 1.71 -9.06 -16.40
N SER A 101 1.66 -7.71 -16.41
CA SER A 101 1.87 -6.90 -17.61
C SER A 101 3.24 -7.21 -18.20
N LEU A 102 3.27 -7.49 -19.51
CA LEU A 102 4.52 -7.64 -20.25
C LEU A 102 5.11 -6.25 -20.48
N VAL A 103 6.33 -6.05 -20.02
CA VAL A 103 7.05 -4.76 -20.06
C VAL A 103 8.51 -4.99 -20.41
N GLU A 104 9.15 -3.98 -20.96
CA GLU A 104 10.60 -3.97 -21.12
C GLU A 104 11.26 -3.59 -19.78
N ILE A 105 12.18 -4.43 -19.31
CA ILE A 105 12.93 -4.23 -18.06
C ILE A 105 14.39 -4.00 -18.41
N ASP A 106 14.96 -2.88 -18.01
CA ASP A 106 16.36 -2.53 -18.30
C ASP A 106 17.33 -3.61 -17.83
N GLY A 107 18.22 -4.02 -18.73
CA GLY A 107 19.20 -5.09 -18.49
C GLY A 107 18.63 -6.52 -18.41
N VAL A 108 17.31 -6.70 -18.63
CA VAL A 108 16.63 -8.00 -18.58
C VAL A 108 15.94 -8.34 -19.90
N GLY A 109 15.28 -7.35 -20.54
CA GLY A 109 14.41 -7.53 -21.71
C GLY A 109 12.94 -7.66 -21.32
N GLU A 110 12.10 -8.18 -22.21
CA GLU A 110 10.66 -8.36 -21.96
C GLU A 110 10.40 -9.42 -20.87
N ASP A 111 9.72 -8.99 -19.81
CA ASP A 111 9.30 -9.88 -18.71
C ASP A 111 8.03 -9.29 -18.04
N LYS A 112 7.48 -10.00 -17.05
CA LYS A 112 6.37 -9.52 -16.22
C LYS A 112 6.82 -8.35 -15.36
N LEU A 113 5.95 -7.36 -15.19
CA LEU A 113 6.24 -6.15 -14.40
C LEU A 113 6.75 -6.46 -12.98
N ASN A 114 6.16 -7.46 -12.31
CA ASN A 114 6.58 -7.84 -10.96
C ASN A 114 7.99 -8.47 -10.89
N ALA A 115 8.53 -8.94 -12.01
CA ALA A 115 9.89 -9.44 -12.10
C ALA A 115 10.91 -8.33 -11.89
N ALA A 116 10.58 -7.08 -12.23
CA ALA A 116 11.47 -5.94 -12.01
C ALA A 116 11.82 -5.76 -10.52
N TYR A 117 10.80 -5.84 -9.64
CA TYR A 117 11.04 -5.74 -8.19
C TYR A 117 11.88 -6.91 -7.68
N PHE A 118 11.60 -8.14 -8.12
CA PHE A 118 12.36 -9.33 -7.73
C PHE A 118 13.83 -9.27 -8.15
N ARG A 119 14.12 -8.71 -9.34
CA ARG A 119 15.48 -8.66 -9.90
C ARG A 119 16.32 -7.53 -9.35
N GLY A 120 15.75 -6.32 -9.20
CA GLY A 120 16.49 -5.11 -8.84
C GLY A 120 15.83 -4.24 -7.78
N GLY A 121 14.87 -4.79 -7.01
CA GLY A 121 14.21 -4.07 -5.92
C GLY A 121 13.38 -2.88 -6.39
N PRO A 122 13.13 -1.91 -5.48
CA PRO A 122 12.28 -0.77 -5.78
C PRO A 122 12.86 0.13 -6.89
N SER A 123 14.17 0.29 -6.99
CA SER A 123 14.82 1.11 -8.01
C SER A 123 14.49 0.62 -9.42
N LEU A 124 14.76 -0.65 -9.72
CA LEU A 124 14.46 -1.22 -11.03
C LEU A 124 12.95 -1.27 -11.31
N ALA A 125 12.12 -1.54 -10.30
CA ALA A 125 10.67 -1.53 -10.44
C ALA A 125 10.13 -0.15 -10.80
N ILE A 126 10.58 0.91 -10.12
CA ILE A 126 10.17 2.30 -10.41
C ILE A 126 10.64 2.72 -11.79
N ARG A 127 11.91 2.45 -12.13
CA ARG A 127 12.46 2.74 -13.46
C ARG A 127 11.62 2.07 -14.55
N THR A 128 11.33 0.77 -14.40
CA THR A 128 10.48 0.02 -15.34
C THR A 128 9.09 0.64 -15.47
N ILE A 129 8.46 1.05 -14.36
CA ILE A 129 7.16 1.73 -14.39
C ILE A 129 7.26 3.05 -15.12
N ASN A 130 8.24 3.88 -14.81
CA ASN A 130 8.44 5.18 -15.44
C ASN A 130 8.63 5.06 -16.96
N GLU A 131 9.48 4.14 -17.41
CA GLU A 131 9.78 3.93 -18.83
C GLU A 131 8.58 3.39 -19.62
N ASN A 132 7.87 2.39 -19.08
CA ASN A 132 6.78 1.74 -19.80
C ASN A 132 5.45 2.47 -19.73
N PHE A 133 5.19 3.22 -18.67
CA PHE A 133 3.90 3.92 -18.46
C PHE A 133 4.01 5.45 -18.52
N GLY A 134 5.22 5.97 -18.74
CA GLY A 134 5.45 7.41 -18.88
C GLY A 134 5.15 8.17 -17.60
N THR A 135 5.55 7.64 -16.45
CA THR A 135 5.36 8.27 -15.12
C THR A 135 6.66 8.93 -14.63
N ASP A 136 6.57 9.69 -13.55
CA ASP A 136 7.66 10.44 -12.94
C ASP A 136 7.87 10.06 -11.46
N ILE A 137 7.64 8.80 -11.13
CA ILE A 137 7.75 8.29 -9.78
C ILE A 137 9.20 8.40 -9.29
N LYS A 138 9.37 8.96 -8.09
CA LYS A 138 10.67 9.12 -7.42
C LYS A 138 10.72 8.44 -6.06
N ASP A 139 9.56 8.18 -5.48
CA ASP A 139 9.43 7.63 -4.14
C ASP A 139 8.51 6.43 -4.12
N TYR A 140 8.68 5.60 -3.08
CA TYR A 140 7.85 4.44 -2.88
C TYR A 140 7.46 4.21 -1.42
N ILE A 141 6.45 3.39 -1.26
CA ILE A 141 6.04 2.76 -0.01
C ILE A 141 5.95 1.26 -0.28
N ALA A 142 6.58 0.44 0.55
CA ALA A 142 6.48 -1.00 0.48
C ALA A 142 5.97 -1.57 1.80
N VAL A 143 5.06 -2.54 1.70
CA VAL A 143 4.51 -3.30 2.82
C VAL A 143 4.44 -4.77 2.44
N ASN A 144 4.72 -5.67 3.38
CA ASN A 144 4.49 -7.10 3.20
C ASN A 144 3.14 -7.53 3.82
N PHE A 145 2.78 -8.80 3.68
CA PHE A 145 1.50 -9.32 4.16
C PHE A 145 1.34 -9.21 5.68
N GLU A 146 2.40 -9.47 6.47
CA GLU A 146 2.35 -9.35 7.92
C GLU A 146 2.13 -7.89 8.34
N GLN A 147 2.82 -6.98 7.66
CA GLN A 147 2.67 -5.54 7.87
C GLN A 147 1.26 -5.04 7.51
N VAL A 148 0.61 -5.58 6.48
CA VAL A 148 -0.79 -5.25 6.16
C VAL A 148 -1.73 -5.66 7.30
N VAL A 149 -1.53 -6.84 7.89
CA VAL A 149 -2.30 -7.29 9.06
C VAL A 149 -2.16 -6.30 10.20
N GLU A 150 -0.92 -5.98 10.59
CA GLU A 150 -0.63 -5.06 11.67
C GLU A 150 -1.17 -3.64 11.43
N ILE A 151 -1.11 -3.17 10.17
CA ILE A 151 -1.65 -1.86 9.78
C ILE A 151 -3.17 -1.83 9.97
N VAL A 152 -3.88 -2.85 9.49
CA VAL A 152 -5.35 -2.91 9.61
C VAL A 152 -5.76 -3.05 11.07
N ASP A 153 -5.05 -3.85 11.85
CA ASP A 153 -5.33 -4.00 13.29
C ASP A 153 -5.03 -2.72 14.08
N ALA A 154 -3.97 -1.98 13.71
CA ALA A 154 -3.68 -0.67 14.29
C ALA A 154 -4.74 0.40 13.98
N LEU A 155 -5.54 0.19 12.91
CA LEU A 155 -6.70 1.00 12.56
C LEU A 155 -7.99 0.56 13.28
N ASP A 156 -7.94 -0.44 14.16
CA ASP A 156 -9.10 -1.10 14.76
C ASP A 156 -10.04 -1.69 13.69
N GLY A 157 -9.46 -2.28 12.64
CA GLY A 157 -10.15 -2.87 11.49
C GLY A 157 -10.62 -1.86 10.45
N ILE A 158 -11.04 -2.38 9.30
CA ILE A 158 -11.56 -1.59 8.17
C ILE A 158 -12.92 -2.10 7.73
N GLU A 159 -13.80 -1.20 7.26
CA GLU A 159 -15.12 -1.55 6.77
C GLU A 159 -15.08 -2.00 5.32
N ILE A 160 -15.47 -3.24 5.06
CA ILE A 160 -15.57 -3.84 3.72
C ILE A 160 -16.95 -4.48 3.56
N ASN A 161 -17.54 -4.30 2.38
CA ASN A 161 -18.78 -4.95 2.00
C ASN A 161 -18.47 -6.30 1.34
N VAL A 162 -18.73 -7.41 2.06
CA VAL A 162 -18.68 -8.77 1.51
C VAL A 162 -19.94 -8.99 0.69
N ALA A 163 -19.84 -8.94 -0.64
CA ALA A 163 -20.98 -8.71 -1.53
C ALA A 163 -21.98 -9.87 -1.62
N SER A 164 -21.56 -11.12 -1.37
CA SER A 164 -22.41 -12.31 -1.56
C SER A 164 -22.01 -13.46 -0.65
N GLU A 165 -22.89 -14.48 -0.56
CA GLU A 165 -22.61 -15.75 0.10
C GLU A 165 -21.44 -16.52 -0.54
N ASP A 166 -21.27 -16.41 -1.86
CA ASP A 166 -20.13 -17.01 -2.56
C ASP A 166 -18.81 -16.36 -2.14
N GLU A 167 -18.77 -15.03 -2.06
CA GLU A 167 -17.62 -14.29 -1.59
C GLU A 167 -17.31 -14.58 -0.13
N LEU A 168 -18.33 -14.66 0.73
CA LEU A 168 -18.20 -15.06 2.13
C LEU A 168 -17.59 -16.46 2.27
N THR A 169 -18.08 -17.41 1.49
CA THR A 169 -17.59 -18.79 1.50
C THR A 169 -16.11 -18.86 1.10
N GLU A 170 -15.73 -18.12 0.04
CA GLU A 170 -14.34 -18.05 -0.41
C GLU A 170 -13.45 -17.32 0.62
N LEU A 171 -13.92 -16.22 1.20
CA LEU A 171 -13.19 -15.51 2.25
C LEU A 171 -12.88 -16.45 3.43
N ASN A 172 -13.90 -17.14 3.94
CA ASN A 172 -13.74 -18.09 5.05
C ASN A 172 -12.84 -19.27 4.69
N ARG A 173 -12.85 -19.72 3.43
CA ARG A 173 -11.91 -20.72 2.94
C ARG A 173 -10.46 -20.19 3.00
N VAL A 174 -10.21 -18.98 2.49
CA VAL A 174 -8.87 -18.39 2.47
C VAL A 174 -8.38 -18.12 3.89
N ILE A 175 -9.24 -17.66 4.81
CA ILE A 175 -8.90 -17.49 6.24
C ILE A 175 -8.45 -18.81 6.86
N ARG A 176 -9.19 -19.90 6.61
CA ARG A 176 -8.82 -21.22 7.11
C ARG A 176 -7.50 -21.72 6.53
N ASP A 177 -7.31 -21.58 5.20
CA ASP A 177 -6.09 -21.98 4.52
C ASP A 177 -4.86 -21.20 5.07
N TYR A 178 -5.02 -19.89 5.29
CA TYR A 178 -4.01 -19.06 5.93
C TYR A 178 -3.74 -19.49 7.38
N GLY A 179 -4.78 -19.87 8.13
CA GLY A 179 -4.63 -20.41 9.47
C GLY A 179 -3.79 -21.70 9.51
N ILE A 180 -4.01 -22.60 8.54
CA ILE A 180 -3.21 -23.82 8.40
C ILE A 180 -1.75 -23.47 8.10
N GLU A 181 -1.47 -22.52 7.19
CA GLU A 181 -0.12 -22.04 6.88
C GLU A 181 0.60 -21.47 8.12
N GLN A 182 -0.15 -20.74 8.96
CA GLN A 182 0.39 -20.09 10.16
C GLN A 182 0.40 -20.99 11.41
N GLY A 183 -0.21 -22.18 11.34
CA GLY A 183 -0.39 -23.05 12.50
C GLY A 183 -1.31 -22.46 13.59
N LYS A 184 -2.27 -21.61 13.21
CA LYS A 184 -3.20 -20.89 14.09
C LYS A 184 -4.62 -20.97 13.55
N GLU A 185 -5.62 -20.81 14.44
CA GLU A 185 -7.00 -20.62 14.05
C GLU A 185 -7.36 -19.13 14.04
N PHE A 186 -8.05 -18.69 13.00
CA PHE A 186 -8.56 -17.32 12.87
C PHE A 186 -10.08 -17.34 12.71
N SER A 187 -10.73 -16.32 13.24
CA SER A 187 -12.19 -16.19 13.16
C SER A 187 -12.63 -15.87 11.74
N GLY A 188 -13.58 -16.63 11.23
CA GLY A 188 -14.26 -16.33 9.98
C GLY A 188 -15.31 -15.22 10.13
N ILE A 189 -15.97 -14.89 9.02
CA ILE A 189 -17.10 -13.97 8.95
C ILE A 189 -18.39 -14.78 8.91
N GLU A 190 -19.44 -14.34 9.63
CA GLU A 190 -20.69 -15.11 9.78
C GLU A 190 -21.71 -14.87 8.66
N LYS A 191 -21.72 -13.67 8.08
CA LYS A 191 -22.74 -13.27 7.09
C LYS A 191 -22.17 -12.27 6.09
N PRO A 192 -22.71 -12.19 4.86
CA PRO A 192 -22.35 -11.15 3.91
C PRO A 192 -22.86 -9.77 4.35
N GLY A 193 -22.48 -8.74 3.60
CA GLY A 193 -22.82 -7.34 3.84
C GLY A 193 -21.64 -6.54 4.37
N LEU A 194 -21.92 -5.34 4.88
CA LEU A 194 -20.90 -4.47 5.45
C LEU A 194 -20.38 -5.04 6.77
N GLN A 195 -19.09 -5.30 6.82
CA GLN A 195 -18.39 -5.91 7.95
C GLN A 195 -17.17 -5.08 8.31
N THR A 196 -16.82 -5.03 9.58
CA THR A 196 -15.48 -4.58 10.01
C THR A 196 -14.55 -5.78 10.00
N LEU A 197 -13.60 -5.81 9.09
CA LEU A 197 -12.61 -6.86 8.95
C LEU A 197 -11.37 -6.51 9.77
N ASP A 198 -10.85 -7.47 10.53
CA ASP A 198 -9.54 -7.39 11.16
C ASP A 198 -8.41 -7.57 10.12
N GLY A 199 -7.15 -7.47 10.55
CA GLY A 199 -6.01 -7.53 9.65
C GLY A 199 -5.93 -8.83 8.86
N VAL A 200 -6.16 -9.98 9.51
CA VAL A 200 -6.12 -11.29 8.85
C VAL A 200 -7.28 -11.44 7.86
N GLN A 201 -8.48 -11.04 8.26
CA GLN A 201 -9.66 -11.09 7.40
C GLN A 201 -9.50 -10.18 6.18
N ALA A 202 -8.96 -8.96 6.35
CA ALA A 202 -8.69 -8.03 5.26
C ALA A 202 -7.60 -8.56 4.31
N LEU A 203 -6.51 -9.12 4.84
CA LEU A 203 -5.48 -9.78 4.05
C LEU A 203 -6.07 -10.93 3.22
N CYS A 204 -6.86 -11.79 3.85
CA CYS A 204 -7.50 -12.93 3.19
C CYS A 204 -8.50 -12.49 2.14
N TYR A 205 -9.27 -11.41 2.38
CA TYR A 205 -10.15 -10.81 1.38
C TYR A 205 -9.40 -10.40 0.11
N GLY A 206 -8.24 -9.75 0.24
CA GLY A 206 -7.38 -9.39 -0.88
C GLY A 206 -6.75 -10.57 -1.62
N ARG A 207 -6.75 -11.77 -1.02
CA ARG A 207 -6.17 -13.00 -1.60
C ARG A 207 -7.20 -13.90 -2.31
N ILE A 208 -8.49 -13.58 -2.30
CA ILE A 208 -9.53 -14.39 -2.96
C ILE A 208 -9.24 -14.50 -4.45
N ARG A 209 -9.16 -15.74 -4.97
CA ARG A 209 -8.83 -16.04 -6.38
C ARG A 209 -9.83 -16.97 -7.07
N LYS A 210 -10.73 -17.63 -6.32
CA LYS A 210 -11.62 -18.70 -6.82
C LYS A 210 -13.09 -18.34 -6.62
N GLY A 211 -13.96 -19.03 -7.37
CA GLY A 211 -15.41 -18.84 -7.35
C GLY A 211 -15.90 -17.94 -8.48
N ASN A 212 -17.20 -17.65 -8.51
CA ASN A 212 -17.81 -16.65 -9.43
C ASN A 212 -17.27 -15.22 -9.21
N THR A 213 -16.34 -15.06 -8.26
CA THR A 213 -15.81 -13.81 -7.76
C THR A 213 -14.33 -13.59 -8.11
N GLY A 214 -13.64 -14.50 -8.84
CA GLY A 214 -12.19 -14.47 -8.81
C GLY A 214 -11.41 -14.84 -10.07
N ASP A 215 -11.11 -13.85 -10.89
CA ASP A 215 -9.91 -13.80 -11.73
C ASP A 215 -8.86 -12.84 -11.12
N ASP A 216 -7.75 -12.63 -11.80
CA ASP A 216 -6.69 -11.72 -11.35
C ASP A 216 -7.15 -10.26 -11.29
N TRP A 217 -8.13 -9.87 -12.11
CA TRP A 217 -8.79 -8.56 -12.07
C TRP A 217 -9.53 -8.34 -10.75
N SER A 218 -10.35 -9.30 -10.34
CA SER A 218 -11.10 -9.24 -9.09
C SER A 218 -10.17 -9.15 -7.88
N ARG A 219 -8.97 -9.75 -7.95
CA ARG A 219 -7.96 -9.60 -6.90
C ARG A 219 -7.42 -8.18 -6.82
N VAL A 220 -7.06 -7.58 -7.96
CA VAL A 220 -6.58 -6.18 -8.03
C VAL A 220 -7.66 -5.22 -7.54
N GLU A 221 -8.93 -5.46 -7.88
CA GLU A 221 -10.06 -4.68 -7.41
C GLU A 221 -10.20 -4.76 -5.87
N ARG A 222 -10.12 -5.97 -5.29
CA ARG A 222 -10.19 -6.16 -3.82
C ARG A 222 -9.03 -5.49 -3.08
N GLN A 223 -7.82 -5.51 -3.63
CA GLN A 223 -6.70 -4.75 -3.08
C GLN A 223 -6.99 -3.25 -3.07
N GLY A 224 -7.60 -2.73 -4.14
CA GLY A 224 -8.07 -1.35 -4.21
C GLY A 224 -9.16 -1.04 -3.18
N VAL A 225 -10.09 -1.98 -2.93
CA VAL A 225 -11.14 -1.85 -1.89
C VAL A 225 -10.51 -1.74 -0.50
N ILE A 226 -9.54 -2.60 -0.16
CA ILE A 226 -8.81 -2.56 1.12
C ILE A 226 -8.13 -1.20 1.31
N LEU A 227 -7.38 -0.72 0.33
CA LEU A 227 -6.70 0.57 0.41
C LEU A 227 -7.69 1.74 0.56
N ASN A 228 -8.77 1.74 -0.21
CA ASN A 228 -9.82 2.75 -0.07
C ASN A 228 -10.46 2.74 1.32
N ALA A 229 -10.71 1.55 1.89
CA ALA A 229 -11.25 1.41 3.25
C ALA A 229 -10.25 1.93 4.30
N MET A 230 -8.96 1.62 4.17
CA MET A 230 -7.90 2.17 5.02
C MET A 230 -7.84 3.69 4.93
N PHE A 231 -7.83 4.26 3.71
CA PHE A 231 -7.86 5.71 3.52
C PHE A 231 -9.11 6.36 4.10
N ALA A 232 -10.28 5.74 3.94
CA ALA A 232 -11.53 6.23 4.52
C ALA A 232 -11.45 6.26 6.04
N LYS A 233 -10.93 5.20 6.66
CA LYS A 233 -10.74 5.09 8.11
C LYS A 233 -9.79 6.18 8.61
N ILE A 234 -8.59 6.30 8.03
CA ILE A 234 -7.59 7.32 8.37
C ILE A 234 -8.17 8.74 8.20
N SER A 235 -8.91 8.98 7.10
CA SER A 235 -9.51 10.28 6.82
C SER A 235 -10.64 10.67 7.76
N SER A 236 -11.24 9.71 8.46
CA SER A 236 -12.29 9.94 9.46
C SER A 236 -11.73 10.29 10.84
N MET A 237 -10.44 10.07 11.10
CA MET A 237 -9.82 10.29 12.38
C MET A 237 -9.61 11.79 12.69
N ASP A 238 -9.63 12.13 13.96
CA ASP A 238 -9.16 13.43 14.44
C ASP A 238 -7.63 13.49 14.48
N ALA A 239 -7.06 14.63 14.81
CA ALA A 239 -5.61 14.82 14.84
C ALA A 239 -4.90 13.91 15.86
N ASN A 240 -5.53 13.60 16.99
CA ASN A 240 -4.94 12.75 18.04
C ASN A 240 -4.99 11.28 17.61
N GLY A 241 -6.13 10.83 17.06
CA GLY A 241 -6.26 9.49 16.51
C GLY A 241 -5.27 9.25 15.36
N LEU A 242 -5.13 10.23 14.46
CA LEU A 242 -4.18 10.16 13.36
C LEU A 242 -2.73 10.03 13.87
N LEU A 243 -2.31 10.84 14.86
CA LEU A 243 -0.97 10.76 15.45
C LEU A 243 -0.74 9.39 16.10
N GLY A 244 -1.74 8.87 16.85
CA GLY A 244 -1.67 7.57 17.49
C GLY A 244 -1.52 6.43 16.47
N VAL A 245 -2.28 6.49 15.39
CA VAL A 245 -2.18 5.51 14.29
C VAL A 245 -0.84 5.62 13.56
N MET A 246 -0.40 6.82 13.20
CA MET A 246 0.91 7.03 12.55
C MET A 246 2.06 6.44 13.37
N THR A 247 2.03 6.64 14.70
CA THR A 247 3.04 6.07 15.60
C THR A 247 3.08 4.54 15.55
N ARG A 248 1.91 3.90 15.43
CA ARG A 248 1.80 2.43 15.35
C ARG A 248 2.16 1.90 13.97
N LEU A 249 1.87 2.64 12.89
CA LEU A 249 2.09 2.20 11.51
C LEU A 249 3.54 2.32 11.05
N MET A 250 4.28 3.31 11.57
CA MET A 250 5.66 3.58 11.13
C MET A 250 6.59 2.37 11.15
N PRO A 251 6.56 1.48 12.16
CA PRO A 251 7.42 0.29 12.19
C PRO A 251 7.12 -0.72 11.06
N TYR A 252 5.96 -0.65 10.46
CA TYR A 252 5.48 -1.60 9.46
C TYR A 252 5.59 -1.10 8.01
N VAL A 253 6.25 0.02 7.78
CA VAL A 253 6.35 0.64 6.46
C VAL A 253 7.82 0.84 6.09
N THR A 254 8.20 0.37 4.91
CA THR A 254 9.49 0.73 4.28
C THR A 254 9.22 1.78 3.21
N THR A 255 9.99 2.88 3.22
CA THR A 255 9.78 3.98 2.27
C THR A 255 11.06 4.74 1.96
N SER A 256 11.15 5.30 0.75
CA SER A 256 12.16 6.27 0.35
C SER A 256 11.78 7.72 0.69
N LEU A 257 10.53 7.96 1.08
CA LEU A 257 10.09 9.29 1.50
C LEU A 257 10.94 9.77 2.66
N SER A 258 11.66 10.88 2.46
CA SER A 258 12.44 11.49 3.52
C SER A 258 11.50 12.07 4.59
N PRO A 259 11.89 11.98 5.87
CA PRO A 259 11.12 12.57 6.95
C PRO A 259 11.10 14.09 6.87
#